data_97f73d07cf7cb974e2af855590d72090
#
_entry.id   97f73d07cf7cb974e2af855590d72090
#
_cell.length_a   1.000
_cell.length_b   1.000
_cell.length_c   1.000
_cell.angle_alpha   90.00
_cell.angle_beta   90.00
_cell.angle_gamma   90.00
#
_symmetry.space_group_name_H-M   'P 1'
#
loop_
_entity.id
_entity.type
_entity.pdbx_description
1 polymer ?
#
loop_
_entity_poly.entity_id
_entity_poly.type
_entity_poly.pdbx_seq_one_letter_code
_entity_poly.pdbx_strand_id
1 'polypeptide(L)'
;MKQKLLILFIFLAFYTVRSQEISFNVGTNFTQYNLKNPETYTGTPLQSGSGSFYEIAYLLPSSKEKLMYSFGLGLNEYNALAGNTANSYKWNTKYLGIRTGFEYEFIEIQNIKLVPLVGINLSSIVYGKQEINGAIYDISNHSEFSGLKLIPYLGFKTKYKIKDYGYISLGYNHSVSFKPSLTNKEYVNISTNQIVFGLHFNVNN
;
A
#
# COMPACT_ATOMS: atom_id res chain seq x y z
N MET A 1 28.72 19.25 11.39
CA MET A 1 29.28 18.16 10.54
C MET A 1 28.21 17.16 10.07
N LYS A 2 27.31 16.66 10.92
CA LYS A 2 26.29 15.64 10.54
C LYS A 2 25.35 16.07 9.40
N GLN A 3 24.92 17.34 9.39
CA GLN A 3 24.03 17.85 8.32
C GLN A 3 24.74 17.94 6.95
N LYS A 4 26.03 18.33 6.90
CA LYS A 4 26.80 18.37 5.65
C LYS A 4 27.06 16.98 5.09
N LEU A 5 27.23 15.98 5.97
CA LEU A 5 27.39 14.58 5.58
C LEU A 5 26.09 14.01 5.00
N LEU A 6 24.94 14.38 5.56
CA LEU A 6 23.63 13.98 5.06
C LEU A 6 23.35 14.55 3.67
N ILE A 7 23.67 15.83 3.46
CA ILE A 7 23.53 16.50 2.15
C ILE A 7 24.47 15.86 1.12
N LEU A 8 25.71 15.54 1.51
CA LEU A 8 26.65 14.85 0.64
C LEU A 8 26.17 13.45 0.25
N PHE A 9 25.57 12.71 1.20
CA PHE A 9 24.98 11.39 0.95
C PHE A 9 23.77 11.45 0.01
N ILE A 10 22.94 12.49 0.15
CA ILE A 10 21.82 12.77 -0.77
C ILE A 10 22.37 13.10 -2.17
N PHE A 11 23.39 13.96 -2.27
CA PHE A 11 24.01 14.29 -3.56
C PHE A 11 24.69 13.08 -4.22
N LEU A 12 25.38 12.24 -3.48
CA LEU A 12 26.01 11.02 -4.00
C LEU A 12 24.98 9.99 -4.49
N ALA A 13 23.79 9.93 -3.89
CA ALA A 13 22.70 9.06 -4.33
C ALA A 13 22.16 9.45 -5.72
N PHE A 14 22.33 10.71 -6.14
CA PHE A 14 21.89 11.18 -7.46
C PHE A 14 22.90 10.91 -8.59
N TYR A 15 24.16 10.54 -8.29
CA TYR A 15 25.24 10.44 -9.30
C TYR A 15 25.36 9.09 -10.02
N THR A 16 24.61 8.06 -9.61
CA THR A 16 24.81 6.71 -10.16
C THR A 16 23.53 6.14 -10.74
N VAL A 17 22.91 6.77 -11.79
CA VAL A 17 21.66 6.21 -12.19
C VAL A 17 21.41 6.14 -13.68
N ARG A 18 21.36 4.92 -14.14
CA ARG A 18 20.74 4.54 -15.41
C ARG A 18 19.23 4.41 -15.17
N SER A 19 18.41 5.09 -15.99
CA SER A 19 16.95 4.87 -16.12
C SER A 19 16.15 4.80 -14.79
N GLN A 20 16.12 5.90 -14.05
CA GLN A 20 15.23 6.08 -12.89
C GLN A 20 13.81 6.34 -13.36
N GLU A 21 12.84 5.89 -12.58
CA GLU A 21 11.43 6.07 -12.88
C GLU A 21 10.70 6.66 -11.67
N ILE A 22 9.89 7.69 -11.87
CA ILE A 22 8.92 8.16 -10.88
C ILE A 22 7.55 7.64 -11.27
N SER A 23 6.83 7.06 -10.33
CA SER A 23 5.47 6.59 -10.54
C SER A 23 4.45 7.29 -9.64
N PHE A 24 3.30 7.57 -10.23
CA PHE A 24 2.09 8.01 -9.54
C PHE A 24 1.04 6.93 -9.70
N ASN A 25 0.64 6.35 -8.58
CA ASN A 25 -0.28 5.23 -8.56
C ASN A 25 -1.58 5.63 -7.84
N VAL A 26 -2.71 5.28 -8.44
CA VAL A 26 -4.03 5.43 -7.83
C VAL A 26 -4.78 4.11 -7.95
N GLY A 27 -5.67 3.82 -7.00
CA GLY A 27 -6.37 2.56 -7.04
C GLY A 27 -7.51 2.45 -6.06
N THR A 28 -8.06 1.25 -6.02
CA THR A 28 -9.12 0.88 -5.09
C THR A 28 -8.71 -0.33 -4.28
N ASN A 29 -8.87 -0.22 -2.97
CA ASN A 29 -8.71 -1.29 -1.99
C ASN A 29 -10.07 -1.97 -1.77
N PHE A 30 -10.11 -3.29 -1.83
CA PHE A 30 -11.21 -4.13 -1.36
C PHE A 30 -10.71 -4.82 -0.08
N THR A 31 -11.22 -4.36 1.05
CA THR A 31 -10.63 -4.69 2.36
C THR A 31 -11.56 -5.53 3.19
N GLN A 32 -11.01 -6.54 3.84
CA GLN A 32 -11.68 -7.35 4.84
C GLN A 32 -10.93 -7.25 6.18
N TYR A 33 -11.66 -6.98 7.26
CA TYR A 33 -11.13 -7.02 8.61
C TYR A 33 -11.33 -8.40 9.21
N ASN A 34 -10.25 -8.96 9.74
CA ASN A 34 -10.26 -10.21 10.49
C ASN A 34 -9.96 -9.92 11.96
N LEU A 35 -10.97 -10.02 12.79
CA LEU A 35 -10.87 -9.83 14.23
C LEU A 35 -10.33 -11.10 14.88
N LYS A 36 -9.28 -11.01 15.68
CA LYS A 36 -8.68 -12.18 16.35
C LYS A 36 -9.35 -12.59 17.64
N ASN A 37 -10.35 -11.86 18.15
CA ASN A 37 -11.16 -12.28 19.29
C ASN A 37 -12.62 -12.35 18.88
N PRO A 38 -13.10 -13.55 18.53
CA PRO A 38 -14.49 -13.76 18.12
C PRO A 38 -15.51 -13.57 19.26
N GLU A 39 -15.06 -13.49 20.53
CA GLU A 39 -15.95 -13.37 21.69
C GLU A 39 -16.70 -12.04 21.79
N THR A 40 -16.18 -10.98 21.16
CA THR A 40 -16.82 -9.66 21.15
C THR A 40 -17.79 -9.43 20.00
N TYR A 41 -17.76 -10.27 18.98
CA TYR A 41 -18.64 -10.19 17.80
C TYR A 41 -19.47 -11.45 17.66
N THR A 42 -20.55 -11.51 18.38
CA THR A 42 -21.54 -12.57 18.26
C THR A 42 -22.16 -12.57 16.85
N GLY A 43 -21.55 -13.29 15.93
CA GLY A 43 -22.23 -13.84 14.76
C GLY A 43 -22.48 -12.95 13.57
N THR A 44 -22.02 -11.68 13.55
CA THR A 44 -22.21 -10.83 12.35
C THR A 44 -20.97 -10.89 11.46
N PRO A 45 -21.05 -11.47 10.25
CA PRO A 45 -19.90 -11.53 9.35
C PRO A 45 -19.51 -10.13 8.89
N LEU A 46 -18.20 -9.83 8.94
CA LEU A 46 -17.65 -8.61 8.36
C LEU A 46 -17.71 -8.70 6.84
N GLN A 47 -18.24 -7.65 6.22
CA GLN A 47 -18.30 -7.52 4.78
C GLN A 47 -17.11 -6.68 4.30
N SER A 48 -16.64 -6.98 3.09
CA SER A 48 -15.59 -6.18 2.47
C SER A 48 -16.07 -4.77 2.21
N GLY A 49 -15.28 -3.79 2.66
CA GLY A 49 -15.44 -2.40 2.28
C GLY A 49 -14.51 -2.05 1.13
N SER A 50 -14.83 -0.98 0.39
CA SER A 50 -13.96 -0.39 -0.63
C SER A 50 -13.38 0.92 -0.13
N GLY A 51 -12.11 1.21 -0.50
CA GLY A 51 -11.42 2.43 -0.16
C GLY A 51 -10.43 2.84 -1.25
N SER A 52 -9.91 4.04 -1.16
CA SER A 52 -8.97 4.59 -2.14
C SER A 52 -7.53 4.23 -1.80
N PHE A 53 -6.69 4.22 -2.81
CA PHE A 53 -5.25 4.08 -2.73
C PHE A 53 -4.56 5.15 -3.55
N TYR A 54 -3.54 5.79 -2.97
CA TYR A 54 -2.68 6.77 -3.63
C TYR A 54 -1.23 6.50 -3.24
N GLU A 55 -0.33 6.56 -4.21
CA GLU A 55 1.10 6.37 -3.98
C GLU A 55 1.92 7.23 -4.94
N ILE A 56 2.98 7.81 -4.43
CA ILE A 56 4.10 8.31 -5.22
C ILE A 56 5.31 7.43 -4.91
N ALA A 57 5.94 6.88 -5.93
CA ALA A 57 7.09 6.00 -5.74
C ALA A 57 8.22 6.33 -6.73
N TYR A 58 9.42 6.00 -6.28
CA TYR A 58 10.64 6.10 -7.04
C TYR A 58 11.19 4.70 -7.27
N LEU A 59 11.49 4.39 -8.53
CA LEU A 59 12.01 3.10 -8.94
C LEU A 59 13.46 3.24 -9.36
N LEU A 60 14.30 2.42 -8.76
CA LEU A 60 15.75 2.37 -8.99
C LEU A 60 16.11 1.06 -9.68
N PRO A 61 16.79 1.10 -10.83
CA PRO A 61 17.31 -0.12 -11.43
C PRO A 61 18.36 -0.77 -10.52
N SER A 62 18.27 -2.08 -10.40
CA SER A 62 19.31 -2.88 -9.76
C SER A 62 20.50 -3.08 -10.70
N SER A 63 21.65 -3.52 -10.15
CA SER A 63 22.77 -4.01 -10.96
C SER A 63 22.41 -5.26 -11.80
N LYS A 64 21.34 -5.97 -11.43
CA LYS A 64 20.78 -7.08 -12.20
C LYS A 64 19.79 -6.53 -13.22
N GLU A 65 19.94 -6.94 -14.46
CA GLU A 65 18.99 -6.62 -15.51
C GLU A 65 17.55 -6.99 -15.09
N LYS A 66 16.59 -6.16 -15.48
CA LYS A 66 15.15 -6.36 -15.26
C LYS A 66 14.66 -6.26 -13.81
N LEU A 67 15.53 -6.08 -12.82
CA LEU A 67 15.14 -5.91 -11.42
C LEU A 67 15.16 -4.44 -11.03
N MET A 68 14.05 -3.97 -10.48
CA MET A 68 13.89 -2.60 -9.97
C MET A 68 13.60 -2.64 -8.46
N TYR A 69 14.21 -1.73 -7.71
CA TYR A 69 13.83 -1.43 -6.33
C TYR A 69 12.79 -0.33 -6.33
N SER A 70 11.70 -0.49 -5.61
CA SER A 70 10.68 0.55 -5.43
C SER A 70 10.74 1.12 -4.01
N PHE A 71 10.60 2.44 -3.91
CA PHE A 71 10.48 3.15 -2.64
C PHE A 71 9.48 4.28 -2.81
N GLY A 72 8.45 4.35 -1.95
CA GLY A 72 7.38 5.31 -2.10
C GLY A 72 6.66 5.66 -0.81
N LEU A 73 5.81 6.69 -0.90
CA LEU A 73 4.85 7.10 0.11
C LEU A 73 3.44 6.76 -0.38
N GLY A 74 2.68 6.06 0.45
CA GLY A 74 1.34 5.61 0.10
C GLY A 74 0.31 5.97 1.16
N LEU A 75 -0.85 6.41 0.70
CA LEU A 75 -2.05 6.59 1.50
C LEU A 75 -3.07 5.52 1.11
N ASN A 76 -3.47 4.71 2.09
CA ASN A 76 -4.43 3.64 1.91
C ASN A 76 -5.68 3.89 2.76
N GLU A 77 -6.84 3.83 2.13
CA GLU A 77 -8.10 3.71 2.85
C GLU A 77 -8.47 2.23 2.96
N TYR A 78 -8.67 1.79 4.20
CA TYR A 78 -9.15 0.44 4.50
C TYR A 78 -10.52 0.58 5.18
N ASN A 79 -11.55 0.09 4.52
CA ASN A 79 -12.92 0.20 4.96
C ASN A 79 -13.52 -1.19 5.16
N ALA A 80 -14.41 -1.32 6.12
CA ALA A 80 -15.16 -2.53 6.37
C ALA A 80 -16.59 -2.22 6.78
N LEU A 81 -17.47 -3.16 6.53
CA LEU A 81 -18.88 -3.06 6.85
C LEU A 81 -19.31 -4.29 7.66
N ALA A 82 -20.27 -4.12 8.54
CA ALA A 82 -20.94 -5.22 9.22
C ALA A 82 -22.38 -4.84 9.55
N GLY A 83 -23.17 -5.84 9.93
CA GLY A 83 -24.51 -5.62 10.40
C GLY A 83 -25.60 -6.13 9.44
N ASN A 84 -26.81 -5.73 9.78
CA ASN A 84 -28.03 -6.05 9.05
C ASN A 84 -28.91 -4.79 8.98
N THR A 85 -30.16 -4.92 8.57
CA THR A 85 -31.13 -3.82 8.46
C THR A 85 -31.42 -3.11 9.77
N ALA A 86 -31.25 -3.77 10.93
CA ALA A 86 -31.49 -3.20 12.25
C ALA A 86 -30.23 -2.60 12.89
N ASN A 87 -29.06 -3.17 12.59
CA ASN A 87 -27.80 -2.72 13.16
C ASN A 87 -26.74 -2.60 12.05
N SER A 88 -26.22 -1.40 11.84
CA SER A 88 -25.17 -1.13 10.84
C SER A 88 -23.88 -0.68 11.50
N TYR A 89 -22.78 -1.26 11.05
CA TYR A 89 -21.43 -0.91 11.48
C TYR A 89 -20.58 -0.60 10.26
N LYS A 90 -19.89 0.53 10.27
CA LYS A 90 -18.96 0.91 9.22
C LYS A 90 -17.64 1.35 9.84
N TRP A 91 -16.55 0.91 9.28
CA TRP A 91 -15.20 1.37 9.61
C TRP A 91 -14.63 2.08 8.41
N ASN A 92 -14.14 3.30 8.64
CA ASN A 92 -13.43 4.09 7.65
C ASN A 92 -12.09 4.49 8.24
N THR A 93 -11.00 3.93 7.72
CA THR A 93 -9.66 4.17 8.22
C THR A 93 -8.71 4.54 7.10
N LYS A 94 -7.78 5.48 7.39
CA LYS A 94 -6.72 5.89 6.47
C LYS A 94 -5.36 5.68 7.13
N TYR A 95 -4.47 5.03 6.40
CA TYR A 95 -3.12 4.74 6.81
C TYR A 95 -2.14 5.41 5.85
N LEU A 96 -1.23 6.20 6.40
CA LEU A 96 -0.09 6.76 5.68
C LEU A 96 1.13 5.87 5.96
N GLY A 97 1.89 5.53 4.93
CA GLY A 97 3.02 4.62 5.09
C GLY A 97 4.09 4.78 4.04
N ILE A 98 5.24 4.17 4.34
CA ILE A 98 6.35 3.98 3.43
C ILE A 98 6.22 2.59 2.80
N ARG A 99 6.20 2.56 1.48
CA ARG A 99 6.21 1.31 0.71
C ARG A 99 7.61 1.09 0.13
N THR A 100 8.10 -0.14 0.24
CA THR A 100 9.34 -0.55 -0.41
C THR A 100 9.21 -1.96 -0.95
N GLY A 101 9.89 -2.25 -2.05
CA GLY A 101 9.76 -3.56 -2.67
C GLY A 101 10.65 -3.75 -3.88
N PHE A 102 10.36 -4.83 -4.58
CA PHE A 102 11.04 -5.27 -5.78
C PHE A 102 10.02 -5.44 -6.89
N GLU A 103 10.40 -5.04 -8.08
CA GLU A 103 9.67 -5.26 -9.32
C GLU A 103 10.60 -5.97 -10.30
N TYR A 104 10.12 -7.01 -10.96
CA TYR A 104 10.90 -7.75 -11.92
C TYR A 104 10.22 -7.77 -13.28
N GLU A 105 10.88 -7.25 -14.31
CA GLU A 105 10.38 -7.25 -15.70
C GLU A 105 10.48 -8.67 -16.28
N PHE A 106 9.48 -9.51 -15.97
CA PHE A 106 9.48 -10.95 -16.29
C PHE A 106 9.39 -11.20 -17.78
N ILE A 107 8.42 -10.57 -18.44
CA ILE A 107 8.16 -10.71 -19.87
C ILE A 107 8.08 -9.31 -20.50
N GLU A 108 8.71 -9.13 -21.65
CA GLU A 108 8.60 -7.95 -22.47
C GLU A 108 8.27 -8.37 -23.90
N ILE A 109 7.12 -7.96 -24.40
CA ILE A 109 6.64 -8.20 -25.77
C ILE A 109 6.28 -6.85 -26.35
N GLN A 110 7.05 -6.39 -27.34
CA GLN A 110 6.87 -5.08 -27.98
C GLN A 110 6.85 -3.94 -26.94
N ASN A 111 5.68 -3.35 -26.73
CA ASN A 111 5.46 -2.23 -25.80
C ASN A 111 4.85 -2.65 -24.46
N ILE A 112 4.67 -3.95 -24.23
CA ILE A 112 4.02 -4.48 -23.03
C ILE A 112 5.02 -5.21 -22.18
N LYS A 113 5.07 -4.86 -20.89
CA LYS A 113 5.87 -5.57 -19.88
C LYS A 113 4.96 -6.17 -18.82
N LEU A 114 5.18 -7.43 -18.48
CA LEU A 114 4.56 -8.08 -17.32
C LEU A 114 5.56 -8.05 -16.16
N VAL A 115 5.13 -7.47 -15.04
CA VAL A 115 6.00 -7.14 -13.90
C VAL A 115 5.39 -7.69 -12.61
N PRO A 116 5.78 -8.89 -12.16
CA PRO A 116 5.55 -9.32 -10.78
C PRO A 116 6.25 -8.39 -9.81
N LEU A 117 5.63 -8.20 -8.64
CA LEU A 117 6.14 -7.32 -7.60
C LEU A 117 5.89 -7.90 -6.21
N VAL A 118 6.79 -7.60 -5.30
CA VAL A 118 6.69 -7.98 -3.89
C VAL A 118 7.29 -6.89 -3.02
N GLY A 119 6.70 -6.64 -1.87
CA GLY A 119 7.22 -5.62 -0.98
C GLY A 119 6.52 -5.56 0.37
N ILE A 120 6.82 -4.49 1.09
CA ILE A 120 6.32 -4.22 2.43
C ILE A 120 5.86 -2.77 2.50
N ASN A 121 4.72 -2.55 3.12
CA ASN A 121 4.24 -1.23 3.51
C ASN A 121 4.30 -1.13 5.04
N LEU A 122 5.06 -0.14 5.55
CA LEU A 122 5.09 0.23 6.95
C LEU A 122 4.21 1.46 7.12
N SER A 123 3.08 1.32 7.79
CA SER A 123 2.08 2.38 7.86
C SER A 123 1.49 2.57 9.25
N SER A 124 1.04 3.79 9.50
CA SER A 124 0.33 4.17 10.71
C SER A 124 -1.00 4.84 10.35
N ILE A 125 -1.98 4.69 11.23
CA ILE A 125 -3.28 5.31 11.05
C ILE A 125 -3.16 6.83 11.19
N VAL A 126 -3.76 7.56 10.24
CA VAL A 126 -3.85 9.03 10.26
C VAL A 126 -5.30 9.51 10.37
N TYR A 127 -6.23 8.60 10.17
CA TYR A 127 -7.67 8.86 10.31
C TYR A 127 -8.39 7.55 10.58
N GLY A 128 -9.34 7.55 11.53
CA GLY A 128 -10.15 6.38 11.84
C GLY A 128 -11.50 6.75 12.41
N LYS A 129 -12.56 6.34 11.75
CA LYS A 129 -13.93 6.48 12.25
C LYS A 129 -14.67 5.16 12.19
N GLN A 130 -15.46 4.93 13.22
CA GLN A 130 -16.46 3.87 13.26
C GLN A 130 -17.83 4.49 13.35
N GLU A 131 -18.74 4.09 12.50
CA GLU A 131 -20.15 4.44 12.56
C GLU A 131 -20.93 3.23 13.09
N ILE A 132 -21.72 3.44 14.14
CA ILE A 132 -22.59 2.43 14.76
C ILE A 132 -24.01 3.00 14.77
N ASN A 133 -24.91 2.46 13.95
CA ASN A 133 -26.29 2.92 13.83
C ASN A 133 -26.41 4.45 13.63
N GLY A 134 -25.51 5.04 12.84
CA GLY A 134 -25.46 6.47 12.56
C GLY A 134 -24.67 7.31 13.57
N ALA A 135 -24.31 6.79 14.74
CA ALA A 135 -23.42 7.46 15.67
C ALA A 135 -21.95 7.25 15.26
N ILE A 136 -21.15 8.34 15.27
CA ILE A 136 -19.76 8.33 14.80
C ILE A 136 -18.80 8.40 16.00
N TYR A 137 -17.84 7.48 16.02
CA TYR A 137 -16.79 7.36 17.03
C TYR A 137 -15.42 7.47 16.38
N ASP A 138 -14.48 8.18 17.02
CA ASP A 138 -13.09 8.21 16.61
C ASP A 138 -12.37 6.97 17.14
N ILE A 139 -11.73 6.22 16.24
CA ILE A 139 -11.00 4.99 16.55
C ILE A 139 -9.51 5.09 16.23
N SER A 140 -9.01 6.25 15.85
CA SER A 140 -7.61 6.45 15.44
C SER A 140 -6.62 6.12 16.56
N ASN A 141 -7.01 6.32 17.82
CA ASN A 141 -6.21 6.05 19.01
C ASN A 141 -6.52 4.69 19.68
N HIS A 142 -7.47 3.93 19.13
CA HIS A 142 -7.80 2.62 19.69
C HIS A 142 -6.67 1.61 19.41
N SER A 143 -6.34 0.80 20.40
CA SER A 143 -5.19 -0.11 20.36
C SER A 143 -5.23 -1.12 19.21
N GLU A 144 -6.43 -1.49 18.74
CA GLU A 144 -6.67 -2.41 17.64
C GLU A 144 -6.25 -1.84 16.28
N PHE A 145 -6.41 -0.52 16.11
CA PHE A 145 -6.14 0.19 14.85
C PHE A 145 -4.84 0.97 14.88
N SER A 146 -4.46 1.50 16.05
CA SER A 146 -3.30 2.36 16.24
C SER A 146 -1.97 1.61 16.18
N GLY A 147 -0.88 2.38 16.09
CA GLY A 147 0.48 1.88 16.02
C GLY A 147 0.94 1.54 14.61
N LEU A 148 2.18 1.09 14.52
CA LEU A 148 2.81 0.74 13.26
C LEU A 148 2.30 -0.63 12.79
N LYS A 149 1.80 -0.68 11.55
CA LYS A 149 1.41 -1.92 10.87
C LYS A 149 2.43 -2.28 9.80
N LEU A 150 2.85 -3.54 9.82
CA LEU A 150 3.63 -4.15 8.76
C LEU A 150 2.67 -4.86 7.80
N ILE A 151 2.66 -4.45 6.53
CA ILE A 151 1.73 -4.94 5.53
C ILE A 151 2.53 -5.43 4.31
N PRO A 152 3.01 -6.67 4.30
CA PRO A 152 3.59 -7.26 3.11
C PRO A 152 2.54 -7.34 2.00
N TYR A 153 3.00 -7.16 0.77
CA TYR A 153 2.18 -7.26 -0.42
C TYR A 153 2.88 -8.03 -1.51
N LEU A 154 2.08 -8.69 -2.32
CA LEU A 154 2.48 -9.45 -3.49
C LEU A 154 1.52 -9.12 -4.61
N GLY A 155 2.02 -8.99 -5.83
CA GLY A 155 1.16 -8.66 -6.95
C GLY A 155 1.84 -8.78 -8.30
N PHE A 156 1.15 -8.26 -9.29
CA PHE A 156 1.66 -8.11 -10.64
C PHE A 156 1.06 -6.86 -11.28
N LYS A 157 1.76 -6.30 -12.24
CA LYS A 157 1.26 -5.22 -13.09
C LYS A 157 1.69 -5.43 -14.54
N THR A 158 0.87 -4.95 -15.43
CA THR A 158 1.20 -4.81 -16.85
C THR A 158 1.55 -3.36 -17.09
N LYS A 159 2.74 -3.09 -17.64
CA LYS A 159 3.18 -1.76 -18.09
C LYS A 159 3.06 -1.69 -19.61
N TYR A 160 2.48 -0.61 -20.12
CA TYR A 160 2.45 -0.29 -21.54
C TYR A 160 3.31 0.94 -21.82
N LYS A 161 4.29 0.83 -22.71
CA LYS A 161 5.23 1.89 -23.05
C LYS A 161 4.55 2.98 -23.89
N ILE A 162 4.67 4.24 -23.44
CA ILE A 162 4.20 5.42 -24.18
C ILE A 162 5.40 6.14 -24.75
N LYS A 163 5.86 5.72 -25.93
CA LYS A 163 7.04 6.28 -26.60
C LYS A 163 8.22 6.38 -25.60
N ASP A 164 8.89 7.54 -25.58
CA ASP A 164 10.04 7.78 -24.71
C ASP A 164 9.67 8.44 -23.36
N TYR A 165 8.39 8.76 -23.16
CA TYR A 165 7.93 9.47 -21.97
C TYR A 165 7.84 8.59 -20.72
N GLY A 166 7.56 7.29 -20.90
CA GLY A 166 7.39 6.37 -19.78
C GLY A 166 6.35 5.29 -20.04
N TYR A 167 5.60 4.92 -19.00
CA TYR A 167 4.63 3.82 -19.06
C TYR A 167 3.32 4.21 -18.38
N ILE A 168 2.22 3.60 -18.85
CA ILE A 168 1.00 3.42 -18.05
C ILE A 168 0.97 2.00 -17.53
N SER A 169 0.38 1.78 -16.38
CA SER A 169 0.25 0.44 -15.83
C SER A 169 -1.12 0.16 -15.25
N LEU A 170 -1.50 -1.11 -15.29
CA LEU A 170 -2.63 -1.66 -14.57
C LEU A 170 -2.13 -2.86 -13.79
N GLY A 171 -2.43 -2.91 -12.49
CA GLY A 171 -1.92 -3.95 -11.62
C GLY A 171 -2.93 -4.42 -10.59
N TYR A 172 -2.60 -5.55 -9.98
CA TYR A 172 -3.31 -6.16 -8.88
C TYR A 172 -2.32 -6.52 -7.78
N ASN A 173 -2.66 -6.17 -6.54
CA ASN A 173 -1.89 -6.53 -5.34
C ASN A 173 -2.79 -7.21 -4.33
N HIS A 174 -2.24 -8.19 -3.63
CA HIS A 174 -2.81 -8.76 -2.42
C HIS A 174 -1.90 -8.46 -1.23
N SER A 175 -2.49 -8.08 -0.11
CA SER A 175 -1.74 -7.79 1.11
C SER A 175 -2.49 -8.23 2.36
N VAL A 176 -1.72 -8.56 3.42
CA VAL A 176 -2.27 -8.91 4.73
C VAL A 176 -1.44 -8.20 5.79
N SER A 177 -2.09 -7.46 6.68
CA SER A 177 -1.38 -6.73 7.74
C SER A 177 -0.97 -7.66 8.88
N PHE A 178 0.21 -7.38 9.44
CA PHE A 178 0.69 -7.96 10.69
C PHE A 178 0.95 -6.85 11.69
N LYS A 179 0.64 -7.11 12.95
CA LYS A 179 1.04 -6.23 14.04
C LYS A 179 2.36 -6.73 14.60
N PRO A 180 3.44 -5.94 14.59
CA PRO A 180 4.75 -6.38 15.08
C PRO A 180 4.81 -6.61 16.60
N SER A 181 3.74 -6.30 17.34
CA SER A 181 3.73 -6.36 18.81
C SER A 181 3.43 -7.76 19.32
N LEU A 182 4.29 -8.27 20.18
CA LEU A 182 4.13 -9.52 20.96
C LEU A 182 3.13 -9.39 22.14
N THR A 183 2.42 -8.28 22.26
CA THR A 183 1.45 -8.09 23.33
C THR A 183 0.14 -8.80 23.01
N ASN A 184 -0.42 -9.51 24.01
CA ASN A 184 -1.73 -10.19 23.95
C ASN A 184 -2.94 -9.22 23.80
N LYS A 185 -2.75 -8.04 23.24
CA LYS A 185 -3.82 -7.08 22.97
C LYS A 185 -4.53 -7.44 21.69
N GLU A 186 -5.84 -7.29 21.70
CA GLU A 186 -6.69 -7.40 20.51
C GLU A 186 -6.14 -6.55 19.37
N TYR A 187 -6.19 -7.08 18.16
CA TYR A 187 -5.79 -6.35 16.96
C TYR A 187 -6.62 -6.76 15.75
N VAL A 188 -6.79 -5.81 14.85
CA VAL A 188 -7.46 -6.02 13.57
C VAL A 188 -6.42 -6.37 12.52
N ASN A 189 -6.57 -7.55 11.92
CA ASN A 189 -5.87 -7.93 10.71
C ASN A 189 -6.61 -7.38 9.50
N ILE A 190 -5.89 -6.71 8.62
CA ILE A 190 -6.41 -6.10 7.40
C ILE A 190 -5.92 -6.95 6.23
N SER A 191 -6.86 -7.63 5.56
CA SER A 191 -6.61 -8.31 4.28
C SER A 191 -7.16 -7.47 3.16
N THR A 192 -6.37 -7.21 2.12
CA THR A 192 -6.75 -6.29 1.05
C THR A 192 -6.39 -6.85 -0.32
N ASN A 193 -7.34 -6.77 -1.23
CA ASN A 193 -7.14 -6.89 -2.66
C ASN A 193 -7.18 -5.49 -3.26
N GLN A 194 -6.21 -5.15 -4.10
CA GLN A 194 -6.03 -3.80 -4.62
C GLN A 194 -5.91 -3.82 -6.13
N ILE A 195 -6.70 -2.99 -6.81
CA ILE A 195 -6.54 -2.71 -8.24
C ILE A 195 -5.88 -1.34 -8.35
N VAL A 196 -4.79 -1.26 -9.10
CA VAL A 196 -3.94 -0.07 -9.19
C VAL A 196 -3.74 0.34 -10.65
N PHE A 197 -3.97 1.60 -10.94
CA PHE A 197 -3.57 2.26 -12.16
C PHE A 197 -2.34 3.15 -11.87
N GLY A 198 -1.33 3.12 -12.74
CA GLY A 198 -0.09 3.87 -12.57
C GLY A 198 0.32 4.65 -13.81
N LEU A 199 0.91 5.82 -13.57
CA LEU A 199 1.65 6.62 -14.54
C LEU A 199 3.11 6.62 -14.12
N HIS A 200 4.00 6.29 -15.05
CA HIS A 200 5.43 6.14 -14.80
C HIS A 200 6.22 7.02 -15.75
N PHE A 201 7.11 7.83 -15.22
CA PHE A 201 7.91 8.79 -15.97
C PHE A 201 9.39 8.46 -15.83
N ASN A 202 10.09 8.35 -16.93
CA ASN A 202 11.54 8.20 -16.94
C ASN A 202 12.19 9.53 -16.51
N VAL A 203 13.08 9.50 -15.54
CA VAL A 203 13.74 10.71 -14.99
C VAL A 203 15.01 11.07 -15.76
N ASN A 204 15.65 10.08 -16.40
CA ASN A 204 16.86 10.26 -17.19
C ASN A 204 16.63 9.71 -18.61
N ASN A 205 16.55 10.59 -19.56
CA ASN A 205 16.73 10.32 -20.99
C ASN A 205 18.17 10.54 -21.39
#